data_bc19596a3f6345678b275608fc78df4f
#
_entry.id   bc19596a3f6345678b275608fc78df4f
#
_cell.length_a   1.000
_cell.length_b   1.000
_cell.length_c   1.000
_cell.angle_alpha   90.00
_cell.angle_beta   90.00
_cell.angle_gamma   90.00
#
_symmetry.space_group_name_H-M   'P 1'
#
loop_
_entity.id
_entity.type
_entity.pdbx_description
1 polymer ?
#
loop_
_entity_poly.entity_id
_entity_poly.type
_entity_poly.pdbx_seq_one_letter_code
_entity_poly.pdbx_strand_id
1 'polypeptide(L)'
;NMFNVRRALVSVSDKSGLIHFVQGLAELGIEVLSTGGTCRQLREAGLEVIEVSEKTGFPEIMDGRVKTLHPVIHGGLLGRRGTDEAVMEEHGIEPVDLLVVNLYPFEQTIAREDATIDDAIENIDIGGPAMIRAASKNHDGVAVCVSPDDYDLVLEKLKGDGLAIEDRRRLAARAYAHTASYDTAITKYLSASLDDDVLGERFLYAGNLSEKLRYGENPHQGAAFYVDQQAPAGSLAAAKQLQGKALSYNNIADSDAALECVKQFENPACVIVKHANPCGVAVAVDIGEAYDKAFKTDPTSAFGGIIAFNRPLDAKTAKAIIDRQFVEVIVAPSIDADAIEVTAAKKNVRVLQTGAWPTAAAPGFDFKKVSGGLLVQNTDLGVITADDLKVVTKKAPTPEQIQDMLFAWTGVKYVKSNAIIFCKDNMTSGVGAFSVTTLRSSAVMTPRSVF
;
A
#
# COMPACT_ATOMS: atom_id res chain seq x y z
N ASN A 1 -27.57 -9.37 -27.83
CA ASN A 1 -27.29 -8.22 -28.68
C ASN A 1 -25.88 -7.72 -28.36
N MET A 2 -25.10 -7.51 -29.41
CA MET A 2 -23.74 -6.96 -29.30
C MET A 2 -23.82 -5.53 -28.73
N PHE A 3 -23.04 -5.21 -27.70
CA PHE A 3 -22.96 -3.86 -27.15
C PHE A 3 -22.16 -2.99 -28.11
N ASN A 4 -22.82 -2.00 -28.69
CA ASN A 4 -22.22 -1.11 -29.69
C ASN A 4 -21.94 0.27 -29.06
N VAL A 5 -20.71 0.71 -29.13
CA VAL A 5 -20.30 2.06 -28.69
C VAL A 5 -20.33 2.99 -29.89
N ARG A 6 -21.14 4.03 -29.82
CA ARG A 6 -21.24 5.08 -30.84
C ARG A 6 -20.62 6.40 -30.37
N ARG A 7 -20.69 6.65 -29.07
CA ARG A 7 -20.20 7.89 -28.44
C ARG A 7 -19.43 7.61 -27.17
N ALA A 8 -18.26 8.20 -27.06
CA ALA A 8 -17.43 8.19 -25.87
C ALA A 8 -17.30 9.60 -25.27
N LEU A 9 -17.30 9.70 -23.96
CA LEU A 9 -16.92 10.90 -23.23
C LEU A 9 -15.59 10.65 -22.53
N VAL A 10 -14.58 11.45 -22.86
CA VAL A 10 -13.19 11.27 -22.40
C VAL A 10 -12.72 12.52 -21.66
N SER A 11 -12.45 12.38 -20.38
CA SER A 11 -11.94 13.45 -19.53
C SER A 11 -11.01 12.86 -18.47
N VAL A 12 -9.71 12.93 -18.68
CA VAL A 12 -8.72 12.25 -17.85
C VAL A 12 -7.68 13.21 -17.30
N SER A 13 -7.27 12.96 -16.07
CA SER A 13 -6.13 13.59 -15.42
C SER A 13 -4.83 12.89 -15.80
N ASP A 14 -4.74 11.58 -15.63
CA ASP A 14 -3.64 10.76 -16.16
C ASP A 14 -3.86 10.55 -17.66
N LYS A 15 -2.98 11.14 -18.45
CA LYS A 15 -3.03 11.14 -19.93
C LYS A 15 -2.17 10.06 -20.58
N SER A 16 -1.67 9.11 -19.79
CA SER A 16 -0.90 7.96 -20.28
C SER A 16 -1.73 7.15 -21.27
N GLY A 17 -1.18 6.88 -22.46
CA GLY A 17 -1.83 6.10 -23.50
C GLY A 17 -3.08 6.74 -24.15
N LEU A 18 -3.46 7.95 -23.74
CA LEU A 18 -4.70 8.62 -24.16
C LEU A 18 -4.82 8.77 -25.67
N ILE A 19 -3.79 9.32 -26.34
CA ILE A 19 -3.84 9.61 -27.77
C ILE A 19 -4.03 8.32 -28.57
N HIS A 20 -3.26 7.29 -28.27
CA HIS A 20 -3.36 5.99 -28.93
C HIS A 20 -4.77 5.37 -28.74
N PHE A 21 -5.30 5.46 -27.53
CA PHE A 21 -6.63 4.92 -27.20
C PHE A 21 -7.73 5.65 -27.98
N VAL A 22 -7.73 7.00 -27.95
CA VAL A 22 -8.74 7.81 -28.65
C VAL A 22 -8.61 7.69 -30.17
N GLN A 23 -7.39 7.57 -30.70
CA GLN A 23 -7.17 7.25 -32.11
C GLN A 23 -7.83 5.94 -32.49
N GLY A 24 -7.67 4.88 -31.66
CA GLY A 24 -8.34 3.61 -31.87
C GLY A 24 -9.88 3.72 -31.82
N LEU A 25 -10.45 4.58 -30.98
CA LEU A 25 -11.89 4.86 -30.98
C LEU A 25 -12.33 5.56 -32.27
N ALA A 26 -11.58 6.55 -32.74
CA ALA A 26 -11.85 7.27 -33.99
C ALA A 26 -11.81 6.35 -35.22
N GLU A 27 -10.85 5.43 -35.28
CA GLU A 27 -10.77 4.41 -36.34
C GLU A 27 -11.98 3.48 -36.39
N LEU A 28 -12.66 3.31 -35.25
CA LEU A 28 -13.91 2.55 -35.15
C LEU A 28 -15.16 3.41 -35.46
N GLY A 29 -14.98 4.67 -35.80
CA GLY A 29 -16.07 5.60 -36.09
C GLY A 29 -16.85 6.06 -34.84
N ILE A 30 -16.25 5.96 -33.66
CA ILE A 30 -16.84 6.40 -32.40
C ILE A 30 -16.67 7.92 -32.26
N GLU A 31 -17.77 8.64 -32.04
CA GLU A 31 -17.74 10.07 -31.74
C GLU A 31 -17.15 10.29 -30.35
N VAL A 32 -16.23 11.23 -30.23
CA VAL A 32 -15.53 11.52 -28.98
C VAL A 32 -15.91 12.92 -28.47
N LEU A 33 -16.46 12.96 -27.27
CA LEU A 33 -16.66 14.18 -26.47
C LEU A 33 -15.53 14.29 -25.46
N SER A 34 -15.09 15.51 -25.18
CA SER A 34 -14.05 15.74 -24.19
C SER A 34 -14.17 17.11 -23.53
N THR A 35 -13.34 17.35 -22.52
CA THR A 35 -13.35 18.59 -21.75
C THR A 35 -11.94 19.17 -21.59
N GLY A 36 -11.86 20.50 -21.55
CA GLY A 36 -10.70 21.27 -21.11
C GLY A 36 -9.35 20.81 -21.68
N GLY A 37 -8.40 20.51 -20.78
CA GLY A 37 -7.04 20.12 -21.17
C GLY A 37 -6.98 18.80 -21.96
N THR A 38 -7.85 17.86 -21.69
CA THR A 38 -7.96 16.59 -22.44
C THR A 38 -8.40 16.88 -23.88
N CYS A 39 -9.44 17.70 -24.07
CA CYS A 39 -9.91 18.09 -25.40
C CYS A 39 -8.82 18.80 -26.21
N ARG A 40 -8.10 19.75 -25.59
CA ARG A 40 -7.02 20.47 -26.22
C ARG A 40 -5.92 19.52 -26.71
N GLN A 41 -5.45 18.63 -25.85
CA GLN A 41 -4.39 17.68 -26.19
C GLN A 41 -4.79 16.75 -27.35
N LEU A 42 -6.03 16.28 -27.36
CA LEU A 42 -6.55 15.42 -28.42
C LEU A 42 -6.63 16.18 -29.76
N ARG A 43 -7.09 17.43 -29.76
CA ARG A 43 -7.16 18.29 -30.95
C ARG A 43 -5.74 18.62 -31.48
N GLU A 44 -4.79 18.90 -30.61
CA GLU A 44 -3.36 19.12 -30.96
C GLU A 44 -2.74 17.87 -31.60
N ALA A 45 -3.19 16.69 -31.24
CA ALA A 45 -2.78 15.43 -31.87
C ALA A 45 -3.51 15.14 -33.19
N GLY A 46 -4.35 16.06 -33.69
CA GLY A 46 -5.07 15.93 -34.95
C GLY A 46 -6.34 15.08 -34.89
N LEU A 47 -6.87 14.81 -33.71
CA LEU A 47 -8.10 14.04 -33.53
C LEU A 47 -9.33 14.96 -33.52
N GLU A 48 -10.39 14.51 -34.18
CA GLU A 48 -11.68 15.19 -34.14
C GLU A 48 -12.37 14.90 -32.82
N VAL A 49 -12.56 15.93 -32.01
CA VAL A 49 -13.15 15.84 -30.68
C VAL A 49 -14.12 17.01 -30.47
N ILE A 50 -15.29 16.71 -29.95
CA ILE A 50 -16.32 17.71 -29.64
C ILE A 50 -16.14 18.11 -28.17
N GLU A 51 -16.08 19.41 -27.90
CA GLU A 51 -16.05 19.88 -26.53
C GLU A 51 -17.44 19.76 -25.88
N VAL A 52 -17.49 19.35 -24.61
CA VAL A 52 -18.75 19.15 -23.87
C VAL A 52 -19.62 20.42 -23.89
N SER A 53 -19.04 21.60 -23.80
CA SER A 53 -19.76 22.89 -23.89
C SER A 53 -20.50 23.09 -25.23
N GLU A 54 -20.00 22.53 -26.31
CA GLU A 54 -20.66 22.58 -27.63
C GLU A 54 -21.96 21.74 -27.62
N LYS A 55 -22.00 20.64 -26.87
CA LYS A 55 -23.17 19.78 -26.73
C LYS A 55 -24.19 20.30 -25.70
N THR A 56 -23.69 20.86 -24.59
CA THR A 56 -24.58 21.39 -23.54
C THR A 56 -25.10 22.78 -23.81
N GLY A 57 -24.42 23.54 -24.67
CA GLY A 57 -24.66 24.97 -24.87
C GLY A 57 -24.39 25.82 -23.62
N PHE A 58 -23.69 25.24 -22.63
CA PHE A 58 -23.40 25.89 -21.36
C PHE A 58 -21.88 25.97 -21.13
N PRO A 59 -21.35 27.18 -20.86
CA PRO A 59 -19.90 27.34 -20.66
C PRO A 59 -19.43 26.73 -19.35
N GLU A 60 -18.14 26.45 -19.27
CA GLU A 60 -17.46 26.20 -18.01
C GLU A 60 -17.50 27.45 -17.13
N ILE A 61 -17.91 27.31 -15.87
CA ILE A 61 -18.05 28.43 -14.92
C ILE A 61 -17.38 28.09 -13.58
N MET A 62 -17.18 29.11 -12.73
CA MET A 62 -16.61 28.97 -11.39
C MET A 62 -15.24 28.28 -11.42
N ASP A 63 -14.35 28.76 -12.29
CA ASP A 63 -13.00 28.22 -12.47
C ASP A 63 -12.95 26.70 -12.73
N GLY A 64 -13.95 26.19 -13.47
CA GLY A 64 -14.03 24.78 -13.82
C GLY A 64 -14.78 23.88 -12.82
N ARG A 65 -15.24 24.42 -11.72
CA ARG A 65 -16.04 23.65 -10.74
C ARG A 65 -17.34 23.11 -11.32
N VAL A 66 -17.94 23.82 -12.29
CA VAL A 66 -19.14 23.39 -13.02
C VAL A 66 -18.82 23.31 -14.52
N LYS A 67 -18.78 22.10 -15.03
CA LYS A 67 -18.39 21.79 -16.41
C LYS A 67 -19.25 20.65 -16.99
N THR A 68 -19.20 19.49 -16.33
CA THR A 68 -19.88 18.25 -16.73
C THR A 68 -21.15 17.97 -15.91
N LEU A 69 -21.38 18.72 -14.83
CA LEU A 69 -22.61 18.63 -14.02
C LEU A 69 -23.77 19.28 -14.77
N HIS A 70 -24.23 18.61 -15.79
CA HIS A 70 -25.30 19.10 -16.68
C HIS A 70 -26.28 17.97 -17.02
N PRO A 71 -27.61 18.23 -17.09
CA PRO A 71 -28.60 17.21 -17.40
C PRO A 71 -28.36 16.46 -18.72
N VAL A 72 -27.86 17.14 -19.75
CA VAL A 72 -27.54 16.53 -21.05
C VAL A 72 -26.44 15.47 -20.90
N ILE A 73 -25.41 15.75 -20.12
CA ILE A 73 -24.30 14.81 -19.89
C ILE A 73 -24.73 13.64 -19.00
N HIS A 74 -25.32 13.95 -17.85
CA HIS A 74 -25.76 12.90 -16.92
C HIS A 74 -26.94 12.09 -17.46
N GLY A 75 -27.85 12.71 -18.23
CA GLY A 75 -28.90 12.00 -18.94
C GLY A 75 -28.33 11.03 -19.98
N GLY A 76 -27.28 11.44 -20.71
CA GLY A 76 -26.59 10.56 -21.66
C GLY A 76 -25.96 9.33 -21.00
N LEU A 77 -25.44 9.49 -19.77
CA LEU A 77 -24.84 8.40 -18.98
C LEU A 77 -25.90 7.54 -18.27
N LEU A 78 -26.99 8.13 -17.81
CA LEU A 78 -28.00 7.46 -16.96
C LEU A 78 -29.21 6.90 -17.74
N GLY A 79 -29.45 7.39 -18.96
CA GLY A 79 -30.59 6.96 -19.77
C GLY A 79 -30.58 5.45 -20.03
N ARG A 80 -31.66 4.77 -19.64
CA ARG A 80 -31.79 3.33 -19.80
C ARG A 80 -32.18 3.00 -21.24
N ARG A 81 -31.34 2.20 -21.88
CA ARG A 81 -31.59 1.76 -23.27
C ARG A 81 -32.82 0.88 -23.33
N GLY A 82 -33.73 1.16 -24.29
CA GLY A 82 -35.03 0.49 -24.43
C GLY A 82 -36.15 1.03 -23.50
N THR A 83 -35.91 2.10 -22.75
CA THR A 83 -36.88 2.64 -21.78
C THR A 83 -36.98 4.16 -21.83
N ASP A 84 -35.87 4.88 -21.88
CA ASP A 84 -35.85 6.34 -21.66
C ASP A 84 -35.68 7.15 -22.97
N GLU A 85 -35.63 6.49 -24.14
CA GLU A 85 -35.36 7.13 -25.42
C GLU A 85 -36.29 8.30 -25.73
N ALA A 86 -37.60 8.18 -25.45
CA ALA A 86 -38.57 9.21 -25.72
C ALA A 86 -38.31 10.51 -24.91
N VAL A 87 -37.96 10.35 -23.63
CA VAL A 87 -37.61 11.47 -22.75
C VAL A 87 -36.27 12.07 -23.16
N MET A 88 -35.30 11.24 -23.53
CA MET A 88 -34.00 11.70 -23.99
C MET A 88 -34.15 12.53 -25.29
N GLU A 89 -34.95 12.06 -26.23
CA GLU A 89 -35.24 12.77 -27.49
C GLU A 89 -35.93 14.10 -27.22
N GLU A 90 -36.98 14.12 -26.36
CA GLU A 90 -37.70 15.34 -25.97
C GLU A 90 -36.75 16.43 -25.42
N HIS A 91 -35.74 16.04 -24.68
CA HIS A 91 -34.78 16.96 -24.05
C HIS A 91 -33.46 17.11 -24.82
N GLY A 92 -33.33 16.56 -26.02
CA GLY A 92 -32.10 16.63 -26.83
C GLY A 92 -30.91 15.92 -26.19
N ILE A 93 -31.16 14.87 -25.42
CA ILE A 93 -30.12 14.09 -24.73
C ILE A 93 -29.69 12.93 -25.63
N GLU A 94 -28.43 12.94 -26.01
CA GLU A 94 -27.83 11.85 -26.78
C GLU A 94 -27.12 10.84 -25.85
N PRO A 95 -27.27 9.53 -26.12
CA PRO A 95 -26.58 8.51 -25.29
C PRO A 95 -25.08 8.62 -25.33
N VAL A 96 -24.43 8.39 -24.18
CA VAL A 96 -23.00 8.14 -24.05
C VAL A 96 -22.82 6.66 -23.72
N ASP A 97 -22.07 5.94 -24.55
CA ASP A 97 -21.93 4.48 -24.44
C ASP A 97 -20.62 4.06 -23.78
N LEU A 98 -19.61 4.95 -23.78
CA LEU A 98 -18.33 4.75 -23.15
C LEU A 98 -17.92 6.01 -22.40
N LEU A 99 -17.63 5.87 -21.11
CA LEU A 99 -17.04 6.91 -20.28
C LEU A 99 -15.60 6.56 -19.96
N VAL A 100 -14.68 7.49 -20.19
CA VAL A 100 -13.26 7.36 -19.89
C VAL A 100 -12.86 8.53 -19.01
N VAL A 101 -12.77 8.29 -17.72
CA VAL A 101 -12.49 9.31 -16.69
C VAL A 101 -11.62 8.69 -15.62
N ASN A 102 -10.49 9.32 -15.35
CA ASN A 102 -9.75 9.09 -14.11
C ASN A 102 -9.70 10.38 -13.28
N LEU A 103 -9.61 10.20 -11.98
CA LEU A 103 -9.66 11.33 -11.05
C LEU A 103 -8.28 11.95 -10.90
N TYR A 104 -8.26 13.24 -10.58
CA TYR A 104 -7.02 13.90 -10.23
C TYR A 104 -6.42 13.22 -8.99
N PRO A 105 -5.11 12.94 -8.97
CA PRO A 105 -4.50 12.21 -7.86
C PRO A 105 -4.41 13.12 -6.62
N PHE A 106 -5.46 13.16 -5.84
CA PHE A 106 -5.57 13.94 -4.60
C PHE A 106 -4.38 13.68 -3.67
N GLU A 107 -3.96 12.42 -3.53
CA GLU A 107 -2.82 12.05 -2.70
C GLU A 107 -1.48 12.63 -3.20
N GLN A 108 -1.31 12.84 -4.51
CA GLN A 108 -0.13 13.53 -5.04
C GLN A 108 -0.14 15.02 -4.71
N THR A 109 -1.32 15.63 -4.68
CA THR A 109 -1.45 17.03 -4.28
C THR A 109 -1.07 17.24 -2.83
N ILE A 110 -1.60 16.42 -1.92
CA ILE A 110 -1.33 16.53 -0.49
C ILE A 110 0.07 16.06 -0.08
N ALA A 111 0.78 15.34 -0.95
CA ALA A 111 2.16 14.90 -0.71
C ALA A 111 3.20 16.00 -0.96
N ARG A 112 2.83 17.11 -1.59
CA ARG A 112 3.75 18.24 -1.79
C ARG A 112 4.03 18.94 -0.45
N GLU A 113 5.28 19.28 -0.21
CA GLU A 113 5.71 19.94 1.04
C GLU A 113 5.06 21.32 1.24
N ASP A 114 4.68 21.99 0.16
CA ASP A 114 4.06 23.32 0.13
C ASP A 114 2.53 23.28 0.06
N ALA A 115 1.91 22.09 0.07
CA ALA A 115 0.46 21.96 -0.06
C ALA A 115 -0.27 22.52 1.16
N THR A 116 -1.21 23.43 0.90
CA THR A 116 -2.12 23.95 1.92
C THR A 116 -3.42 23.15 1.96
N ILE A 117 -4.20 23.35 3.02
CA ILE A 117 -5.54 22.75 3.10
C ILE A 117 -6.45 23.29 1.98
N ASP A 118 -6.30 24.55 1.61
CA ASP A 118 -7.07 25.16 0.53
C ASP A 118 -6.69 24.53 -0.83
N ASP A 119 -5.41 24.27 -1.07
CA ASP A 119 -4.96 23.54 -2.26
C ASP A 119 -5.56 22.15 -2.33
N ALA A 120 -5.59 21.43 -1.21
CA ALA A 120 -6.20 20.12 -1.12
C ALA A 120 -7.69 20.16 -1.47
N ILE A 121 -8.44 21.10 -0.88
CA ILE A 121 -9.88 21.28 -1.11
C ILE A 121 -10.15 21.62 -2.58
N GLU A 122 -9.39 22.55 -3.18
CA GLU A 122 -9.56 22.92 -4.59
C GLU A 122 -9.29 21.77 -5.57
N ASN A 123 -8.49 20.79 -5.15
CA ASN A 123 -8.21 19.60 -5.97
C ASN A 123 -9.20 18.43 -5.74
N ILE A 124 -10.25 18.61 -4.94
CA ILE A 124 -11.33 17.62 -4.82
C ILE A 124 -12.19 17.67 -6.08
N ASP A 125 -12.14 16.60 -6.86
CA ASP A 125 -12.93 16.44 -8.08
C ASP A 125 -14.38 16.10 -7.73
N ILE A 126 -15.33 16.86 -8.29
CA ILE A 126 -16.77 16.65 -8.13
C ILE A 126 -17.36 16.03 -9.38
N GLY A 127 -17.06 16.59 -10.54
CA GLY A 127 -17.67 16.17 -11.81
C GLY A 127 -17.24 14.78 -12.24
N GLY A 128 -15.98 14.44 -12.08
CA GLY A 128 -15.42 13.12 -12.39
C GLY A 128 -16.11 12.00 -11.62
N PRO A 129 -16.12 12.02 -10.29
CA PRO A 129 -16.83 11.04 -9.48
C PRO A 129 -18.32 10.94 -9.80
N ALA A 130 -18.99 12.06 -10.06
CA ALA A 130 -20.40 12.06 -10.43
C ALA A 130 -20.66 11.29 -11.75
N MET A 131 -19.86 11.56 -12.78
CA MET A 131 -19.95 10.85 -14.06
C MET A 131 -19.60 9.37 -13.93
N ILE A 132 -18.53 9.04 -13.21
CA ILE A 132 -18.11 7.65 -12.97
C ILE A 132 -19.22 6.87 -12.30
N ARG A 133 -19.83 7.40 -11.26
CA ARG A 133 -20.94 6.75 -10.56
C ARG A 133 -22.18 6.60 -11.41
N ALA A 134 -22.52 7.61 -12.23
CA ALA A 134 -23.63 7.55 -13.16
C ALA A 134 -23.45 6.44 -14.20
N ALA A 135 -22.31 6.40 -14.87
CA ALA A 135 -21.98 5.37 -15.85
C ALA A 135 -21.93 3.96 -15.23
N SER A 136 -21.31 3.82 -14.06
CA SER A 136 -21.22 2.53 -13.36
C SER A 136 -22.58 1.99 -12.93
N LYS A 137 -23.49 2.85 -12.49
CA LYS A 137 -24.87 2.48 -12.19
C LYS A 137 -25.59 1.95 -13.43
N ASN A 138 -25.37 2.58 -14.57
CA ASN A 138 -26.01 2.24 -15.85
C ASN A 138 -25.12 1.32 -16.72
N HIS A 139 -24.37 0.40 -16.13
CA HIS A 139 -23.43 -0.47 -16.86
C HIS A 139 -24.10 -1.39 -17.89
N ASP A 140 -25.42 -1.53 -17.87
CA ASP A 140 -26.15 -2.21 -18.95
C ASP A 140 -26.11 -1.42 -20.27
N GLY A 141 -26.03 -0.11 -20.20
CA GLY A 141 -26.01 0.80 -21.35
C GLY A 141 -24.70 1.59 -21.52
N VAL A 142 -23.77 1.53 -20.58
CA VAL A 142 -22.53 2.31 -20.60
C VAL A 142 -21.36 1.46 -20.11
N ALA A 143 -20.24 1.49 -20.84
CA ALA A 143 -18.98 1.00 -20.34
C ALA A 143 -18.21 2.16 -19.66
N VAL A 144 -17.55 1.89 -18.54
CA VAL A 144 -16.78 2.91 -17.80
C VAL A 144 -15.33 2.46 -17.61
N CYS A 145 -14.38 3.30 -18.05
CA CYS A 145 -12.96 3.04 -17.97
C CYS A 145 -12.30 4.11 -17.09
N VAL A 146 -11.67 3.71 -15.99
CA VAL A 146 -11.04 4.61 -15.01
C VAL A 146 -9.52 4.47 -14.94
N SER A 147 -8.93 3.61 -15.75
CA SER A 147 -7.48 3.38 -15.76
C SER A 147 -6.96 3.24 -17.18
N PRO A 148 -5.78 3.84 -17.50
CA PRO A 148 -5.07 3.57 -18.75
C PRO A 148 -4.77 2.08 -18.99
N ASP A 149 -4.64 1.28 -17.93
CA ASP A 149 -4.36 -0.16 -18.01
C ASP A 149 -5.50 -0.94 -18.68
N ASP A 150 -6.70 -0.38 -18.75
CA ASP A 150 -7.86 -1.00 -19.38
C ASP A 150 -7.99 -0.66 -20.88
N TYR A 151 -7.21 0.31 -21.40
CA TYR A 151 -7.39 0.82 -22.76
C TYR A 151 -7.20 -0.25 -23.84
N ASP A 152 -6.15 -1.03 -23.75
CA ASP A 152 -5.87 -2.07 -24.76
C ASP A 152 -6.94 -3.14 -24.77
N LEU A 153 -7.39 -3.59 -23.59
CA LEU A 153 -8.48 -4.56 -23.46
C LEU A 153 -9.79 -4.02 -24.06
N VAL A 154 -10.12 -2.77 -23.75
CA VAL A 154 -11.36 -2.14 -24.27
C VAL A 154 -11.30 -2.03 -25.79
N LEU A 155 -10.17 -1.56 -26.36
CA LEU A 155 -10.01 -1.47 -27.82
C LEU A 155 -10.07 -2.84 -28.48
N GLU A 156 -9.41 -3.85 -27.95
CA GLU A 156 -9.43 -5.21 -28.47
C GLU A 156 -10.89 -5.75 -28.53
N LYS A 157 -11.61 -5.58 -27.44
CA LYS A 157 -13.02 -5.98 -27.36
C LYS A 157 -13.90 -5.21 -28.36
N LEU A 158 -13.73 -3.91 -28.50
CA LEU A 158 -14.51 -3.09 -29.44
C LEU A 158 -14.21 -3.42 -30.89
N LYS A 159 -12.99 -3.84 -31.22
CA LYS A 159 -12.62 -4.32 -32.57
C LYS A 159 -13.18 -5.72 -32.89
N GLY A 160 -13.48 -6.50 -31.86
CA GLY A 160 -14.02 -7.86 -31.97
C GLY A 160 -15.52 -7.92 -31.70
N ASP A 161 -15.90 -8.76 -30.73
CA ASP A 161 -17.30 -9.06 -30.39
C ASP A 161 -17.98 -8.00 -29.49
N GLY A 162 -17.31 -6.90 -29.20
CA GLY A 162 -17.77 -5.85 -28.28
C GLY A 162 -17.58 -6.22 -26.82
N LEU A 163 -17.96 -5.28 -25.93
CA LEU A 163 -17.89 -5.47 -24.48
C LEU A 163 -19.12 -6.24 -23.98
N ALA A 164 -18.93 -7.47 -23.52
CA ALA A 164 -19.99 -8.26 -22.91
C ALA A 164 -20.50 -7.58 -21.62
N ILE A 165 -21.67 -7.99 -21.13
CA ILE A 165 -22.23 -7.43 -19.88
C ILE A 165 -21.30 -7.73 -18.68
N GLU A 166 -20.64 -8.87 -18.67
CA GLU A 166 -19.67 -9.25 -17.66
C GLU A 166 -18.44 -8.32 -17.66
N ASP A 167 -17.97 -7.93 -18.84
CA ASP A 167 -16.85 -6.97 -18.98
C ASP A 167 -17.26 -5.61 -18.43
N ARG A 168 -18.45 -5.12 -18.79
CA ARG A 168 -18.98 -3.85 -18.30
C ARG A 168 -19.21 -3.86 -16.78
N ARG A 169 -19.67 -4.96 -16.20
CA ARG A 169 -19.79 -5.11 -14.74
C ARG A 169 -18.44 -5.09 -14.04
N ARG A 170 -17.43 -5.73 -14.61
CA ARG A 170 -16.05 -5.67 -14.06
C ARG A 170 -15.50 -4.25 -14.09
N LEU A 171 -15.68 -3.55 -15.21
CA LEU A 171 -15.29 -2.15 -15.32
C LEU A 171 -16.04 -1.26 -14.32
N ALA A 172 -17.35 -1.45 -14.15
CA ALA A 172 -18.15 -0.73 -13.17
C ALA A 172 -17.72 -1.00 -11.73
N ALA A 173 -17.38 -2.24 -11.38
CA ALA A 173 -16.84 -2.57 -10.07
C ALA A 173 -15.49 -1.88 -9.80
N ARG A 174 -14.61 -1.84 -10.80
CA ARG A 174 -13.35 -1.08 -10.74
C ARG A 174 -13.58 0.42 -10.57
N ALA A 175 -14.58 0.96 -11.28
CA ALA A 175 -14.94 2.37 -11.20
C ALA A 175 -15.47 2.76 -9.80
N TYR A 176 -16.30 1.93 -9.19
CA TYR A 176 -16.72 2.14 -7.80
C TYR A 176 -15.56 2.00 -6.81
N ALA A 177 -14.64 1.06 -7.02
CA ALA A 177 -13.44 0.95 -6.20
C ALA A 177 -12.56 2.20 -6.32
N HIS A 178 -12.45 2.78 -7.52
CA HIS A 178 -11.70 4.00 -7.79
C HIS A 178 -12.28 5.20 -7.02
N THR A 179 -13.59 5.43 -7.09
CA THR A 179 -14.23 6.52 -6.34
C THR A 179 -14.20 6.29 -4.83
N ALA A 180 -14.36 5.05 -4.37
CA ALA A 180 -14.26 4.72 -2.94
C ALA A 180 -12.84 4.94 -2.39
N SER A 181 -11.81 4.58 -3.13
CA SER A 181 -10.41 4.85 -2.77
C SER A 181 -10.12 6.35 -2.71
N TYR A 182 -10.64 7.09 -3.68
CA TYR A 182 -10.55 8.56 -3.72
C TYR A 182 -11.18 9.21 -2.49
N ASP A 183 -12.40 8.86 -2.16
CA ASP A 183 -13.11 9.36 -0.97
C ASP A 183 -12.42 8.93 0.33
N THR A 184 -11.82 7.74 0.36
CA THR A 184 -11.01 7.28 1.51
C THR A 184 -9.80 8.18 1.74
N ALA A 185 -9.09 8.58 0.68
CA ALA A 185 -7.94 9.46 0.78
C ALA A 185 -8.36 10.87 1.29
N ILE A 186 -9.46 11.40 0.78
CA ILE A 186 -10.02 12.69 1.24
C ILE A 186 -10.42 12.61 2.71
N THR A 187 -11.12 11.56 3.11
CA THR A 187 -11.55 11.34 4.51
C THR A 187 -10.35 11.29 5.45
N LYS A 188 -9.32 10.53 5.10
CA LYS A 188 -8.08 10.44 5.90
C LYS A 188 -7.40 11.81 6.06
N TYR A 189 -7.29 12.56 4.97
CA TYR A 189 -6.66 13.88 4.99
C TYR A 189 -7.42 14.88 5.86
N LEU A 190 -8.73 15.00 5.67
CA LEU A 190 -9.55 15.91 6.44
C LEU A 190 -9.61 15.55 7.93
N SER A 191 -9.71 14.25 8.24
CA SER A 191 -9.69 13.79 9.64
C SER A 191 -8.35 14.08 10.32
N ALA A 192 -7.23 13.91 9.60
CA ALA A 192 -5.90 14.21 10.14
C ALA A 192 -5.66 15.72 10.32
N SER A 193 -6.40 16.59 9.62
CA SER A 193 -6.33 18.05 9.78
C SER A 193 -7.09 18.59 10.99
N LEU A 194 -7.90 17.76 11.63
CA LEU A 194 -8.62 18.04 12.84
C LEU A 194 -7.85 17.49 14.03
N ASP A 195 -7.79 18.22 15.14
CA ASP A 195 -7.22 17.70 16.41
C ASP A 195 -8.16 16.70 17.12
N ASP A 196 -8.96 15.97 16.34
CA ASP A 196 -9.96 15.04 16.82
C ASP A 196 -9.44 13.61 16.95
N ASP A 197 -10.27 12.75 17.57
CA ASP A 197 -10.00 11.32 17.71
C ASP A 197 -9.80 10.67 16.32
N VAL A 198 -8.57 10.25 16.07
CA VAL A 198 -8.13 9.66 14.79
C VAL A 198 -8.87 8.35 14.48
N LEU A 199 -9.54 7.75 15.47
CA LEU A 199 -10.28 6.49 15.31
C LEU A 199 -11.73 6.67 14.86
N GLY A 200 -12.21 7.86 14.58
CA GLY A 200 -13.48 8.20 13.92
C GLY A 200 -14.62 7.17 13.92
N GLU A 201 -15.80 7.55 13.48
CA GLU A 201 -16.96 6.64 13.45
C GLU A 201 -16.83 5.48 12.45
N ARG A 202 -16.00 5.64 11.43
CA ARG A 202 -15.78 4.63 10.36
C ARG A 202 -14.30 4.45 10.09
N PHE A 203 -13.84 3.23 10.10
CA PHE A 203 -12.49 2.88 9.68
C PHE A 203 -12.49 2.57 8.17
N LEU A 204 -11.72 3.35 7.41
CA LEU A 204 -11.57 3.21 5.97
C LEU A 204 -10.11 2.88 5.63
N TYR A 205 -9.94 1.85 4.81
CA TYR A 205 -8.64 1.47 4.25
C TYR A 205 -8.80 1.14 2.78
N ALA A 206 -7.94 1.70 1.94
CA ALA A 206 -7.87 1.40 0.53
C ALA A 206 -6.42 1.09 0.15
N GLY A 207 -6.17 -0.12 -0.33
CA GLY A 207 -4.87 -0.57 -0.78
C GLY A 207 -4.90 -0.96 -2.25
N ASN A 208 -3.81 -0.71 -2.97
CA ASN A 208 -3.63 -1.10 -4.35
C ASN A 208 -3.03 -2.51 -4.43
N LEU A 209 -3.56 -3.34 -5.33
CA LEU A 209 -3.00 -4.66 -5.56
C LEU A 209 -1.56 -4.52 -6.10
N SER A 210 -0.59 -4.96 -5.30
CA SER A 210 0.81 -5.06 -5.73
C SER A 210 1.07 -6.41 -6.41
N GLU A 211 0.67 -7.51 -5.76
CA GLU A 211 0.94 -8.85 -6.26
C GLU A 211 -0.13 -9.86 -5.81
N LYS A 212 -0.53 -10.76 -6.72
CA LYS A 212 -1.26 -11.97 -6.35
C LYS A 212 -0.26 -13.02 -5.89
N LEU A 213 -0.40 -13.47 -4.67
CA LEU A 213 0.49 -14.46 -4.09
C LEU A 213 0.06 -15.87 -4.48
N ARG A 214 1.01 -16.78 -4.48
CA ARG A 214 0.76 -18.17 -4.87
C ARG A 214 -0.27 -18.84 -3.96
N TYR A 215 -0.22 -18.58 -2.67
CA TYR A 215 -1.15 -19.01 -1.63
C TYR A 215 -0.95 -18.16 -0.37
N GLY A 216 -1.85 -18.30 0.61
CA GLY A 216 -1.77 -17.60 1.87
C GLY A 216 -0.85 -18.28 2.88
N GLU A 217 -1.20 -18.21 4.17
CA GLU A 217 -0.47 -18.92 5.21
C GLU A 217 -0.44 -20.44 4.95
N ASN A 218 -1.54 -20.96 4.39
CA ASN A 218 -1.67 -22.36 4.00
C ASN A 218 -1.90 -22.51 2.49
N PRO A 219 -1.49 -23.66 1.89
CA PRO A 219 -1.52 -23.83 0.43
C PRO A 219 -2.89 -23.75 -0.24
N HIS A 220 -3.97 -23.96 0.50
CA HIS A 220 -5.34 -23.91 -0.02
C HIS A 220 -5.98 -22.51 0.01
N GLN A 221 -5.29 -21.54 0.61
CA GLN A 221 -5.80 -20.18 0.74
C GLN A 221 -5.34 -19.31 -0.43
N GLY A 222 -6.27 -18.61 -1.08
CA GLY A 222 -5.93 -17.52 -1.99
C GLY A 222 -5.38 -16.33 -1.22
N ALA A 223 -4.38 -15.63 -1.78
CA ALA A 223 -3.77 -14.49 -1.14
C ALA A 223 -3.31 -13.43 -2.15
N ALA A 224 -3.20 -12.21 -1.68
CA ALA A 224 -2.67 -11.09 -2.43
C ALA A 224 -2.00 -10.10 -1.47
N PHE A 225 -1.05 -9.34 -1.99
CA PHE A 225 -0.41 -8.23 -1.29
C PHE A 225 -0.98 -6.92 -1.84
N TYR A 226 -1.58 -6.13 -0.95
CA TYR A 226 -2.06 -4.80 -1.23
C TYR A 226 -1.15 -3.81 -0.51
N VAL A 227 -0.82 -2.71 -1.19
CA VAL A 227 0.05 -1.66 -0.67
C VAL A 227 -0.66 -0.33 -0.64
N ASP A 228 -0.26 0.52 0.27
CA ASP A 228 -0.71 1.91 0.30
C ASP A 228 -0.27 2.63 -0.98
N GLN A 229 -1.04 3.59 -1.43
CA GLN A 229 -0.70 4.37 -2.63
C GLN A 229 0.65 5.09 -2.48
N GLN A 230 0.97 5.50 -1.27
CA GLN A 230 2.27 6.03 -0.88
C GLN A 230 2.82 5.20 0.28
N ALA A 231 3.48 4.10 -0.06
CA ALA A 231 4.16 3.29 0.94
C ALA A 231 5.27 4.11 1.61
N PRO A 232 5.35 4.12 2.97
CA PRO A 232 6.39 4.85 3.67
C PRO A 232 7.79 4.45 3.23
N ALA A 233 8.71 5.41 3.14
CA ALA A 233 10.12 5.15 2.85
C ALA A 233 10.70 4.16 3.87
N GLY A 234 11.45 3.19 3.36
CA GLY A 234 12.04 2.14 4.18
C GLY A 234 11.08 1.08 4.68
N SER A 235 9.80 1.10 4.25
CA SER A 235 8.85 0.01 4.53
C SER A 235 9.08 -1.19 3.61
N LEU A 236 8.56 -2.34 4.01
CA LEU A 236 8.59 -3.53 3.16
C LEU A 236 7.80 -3.33 1.86
N ALA A 237 6.69 -2.58 1.93
CA ALA A 237 5.86 -2.26 0.77
C ALA A 237 6.60 -1.41 -0.28
N ALA A 238 7.58 -0.60 0.14
CA ALA A 238 8.44 0.19 -0.73
C ALA A 238 9.74 -0.53 -1.14
N ALA A 239 9.99 -1.73 -0.63
CA ALA A 239 11.23 -2.45 -0.85
C ALA A 239 11.36 -2.96 -2.29
N LYS A 240 12.59 -2.96 -2.78
CA LYS A 240 12.96 -3.56 -4.07
C LYS A 240 13.57 -4.94 -3.86
N GLN A 241 13.00 -5.94 -4.50
CA GLN A 241 13.61 -7.26 -4.53
C GLN A 241 14.71 -7.30 -5.60
N LEU A 242 15.94 -7.57 -5.17
CA LEU A 242 17.12 -7.62 -6.05
C LEU A 242 17.41 -9.03 -6.56
N GLN A 243 16.99 -10.06 -5.80
CA GLN A 243 17.26 -11.45 -6.10
C GLN A 243 16.20 -12.36 -5.49
N GLY A 244 16.08 -13.57 -6.01
CA GLY A 244 15.35 -14.68 -5.43
C GLY A 244 14.01 -14.96 -6.08
N LYS A 245 13.32 -15.98 -5.56
CA LYS A 245 11.96 -16.33 -5.95
C LYS A 245 10.98 -15.26 -5.51
N ALA A 246 9.77 -15.25 -6.11
CA ALA A 246 8.66 -14.44 -5.63
C ALA A 246 8.43 -14.63 -4.11
N LEU A 247 8.05 -13.56 -3.44
CA LEU A 247 7.74 -13.58 -2.01
C LEU A 247 6.47 -14.40 -1.77
N SER A 248 6.45 -15.19 -0.73
CA SER A 248 5.23 -15.82 -0.22
C SER A 248 4.54 -14.91 0.79
N TYR A 249 3.30 -15.22 1.12
CA TYR A 249 2.55 -14.58 2.22
C TYR A 249 3.37 -14.55 3.52
N ASN A 250 3.94 -15.69 3.90
CA ASN A 250 4.75 -15.80 5.11
C ASN A 250 6.07 -15.02 5.00
N ASN A 251 6.72 -14.99 3.81
CA ASN A 251 7.91 -14.18 3.62
C ASN A 251 7.62 -12.70 3.84
N ILE A 252 6.49 -12.18 3.36
CA ILE A 252 6.10 -10.79 3.54
C ILE A 252 5.85 -10.50 5.02
N ALA A 253 5.03 -11.32 5.69
CA ALA A 253 4.71 -11.13 7.10
C ALA A 253 5.93 -11.20 8.01
N ASP A 254 6.79 -12.20 7.80
CA ASP A 254 7.99 -12.39 8.60
C ASP A 254 9.05 -11.32 8.33
N SER A 255 9.17 -10.87 7.05
CA SER A 255 10.10 -9.79 6.69
C SER A 255 9.69 -8.45 7.29
N ASP A 256 8.40 -8.15 7.31
CA ASP A 256 7.88 -6.94 7.95
C ASP A 256 8.17 -6.96 9.46
N ALA A 257 7.89 -8.07 10.13
CA ALA A 257 8.17 -8.23 11.55
C ALA A 257 9.67 -8.05 11.88
N ALA A 258 10.56 -8.61 11.04
CA ALA A 258 12.00 -8.47 11.22
C ALA A 258 12.47 -7.02 10.98
N LEU A 259 11.98 -6.40 9.92
CA LEU A 259 12.32 -5.05 9.51
C LEU A 259 11.88 -4.02 10.55
N GLU A 260 10.64 -4.08 11.01
CA GLU A 260 10.12 -3.13 11.98
C GLU A 260 10.81 -3.28 13.36
N CYS A 261 11.20 -4.50 13.72
CA CYS A 261 12.02 -4.73 14.93
C CYS A 261 13.42 -4.12 14.80
N VAL A 262 14.14 -4.37 13.69
CA VAL A 262 15.53 -3.89 13.54
C VAL A 262 15.64 -2.37 13.44
N LYS A 263 14.59 -1.70 12.96
CA LYS A 263 14.51 -0.24 12.90
C LYS A 263 14.53 0.43 14.27
N GLN A 264 14.21 -0.28 15.33
CA GLN A 264 14.15 0.27 16.69
C GLN A 264 15.55 0.51 17.29
N PHE A 265 16.60 0.01 16.68
CA PHE A 265 17.96 0.11 17.19
C PHE A 265 18.78 1.14 16.43
N GLU A 266 19.43 2.05 17.18
CA GLU A 266 20.31 3.08 16.60
C GLU A 266 21.66 2.52 16.16
N ASN A 267 22.25 1.62 16.94
CA ASN A 267 23.52 0.97 16.62
C ASN A 267 23.33 -0.17 15.62
N PRO A 268 24.42 -0.64 14.95
CA PRO A 268 24.34 -1.76 14.03
C PRO A 268 23.66 -2.97 14.66
N ALA A 269 22.58 -3.43 14.06
CA ALA A 269 21.69 -4.46 14.60
C ALA A 269 21.34 -5.53 13.58
N CYS A 270 21.07 -6.73 14.08
CA CYS A 270 20.53 -7.85 13.34
C CYS A 270 19.32 -8.45 14.08
N VAL A 271 18.26 -8.70 13.34
CA VAL A 271 17.07 -9.42 13.81
C VAL A 271 16.85 -10.63 12.93
N ILE A 272 16.70 -11.80 13.54
CA ILE A 272 16.32 -13.03 12.86
C ILE A 272 14.91 -13.40 13.31
N VAL A 273 14.02 -13.56 12.35
CA VAL A 273 12.59 -13.88 12.58
C VAL A 273 12.23 -15.25 12.02
N LYS A 274 11.43 -15.98 12.76
CA LYS A 274 10.78 -17.20 12.33
C LYS A 274 9.33 -17.19 12.80
N HIS A 275 8.39 -17.38 11.85
CA HIS A 275 6.94 -17.35 12.13
C HIS A 275 6.48 -16.09 12.87
N ALA A 276 6.85 -14.92 12.31
CA ALA A 276 6.55 -13.59 12.81
C ALA A 276 7.03 -13.29 14.26
N ASN A 277 7.93 -14.10 14.80
CA ASN A 277 8.57 -13.85 16.09
C ASN A 277 10.09 -13.78 15.94
N PRO A 278 10.76 -12.81 16.57
CA PRO A 278 12.20 -12.83 16.70
C PRO A 278 12.67 -14.10 17.39
N CYS A 279 13.65 -14.81 16.81
CA CYS A 279 14.37 -15.91 17.45
C CYS A 279 15.81 -15.53 17.80
N GLY A 280 16.26 -14.37 17.35
CA GLY A 280 17.55 -13.77 17.69
C GLY A 280 17.56 -12.29 17.37
N VAL A 281 17.97 -11.48 18.36
CA VAL A 281 18.15 -10.03 18.23
C VAL A 281 19.47 -9.66 18.85
N ALA A 282 20.26 -8.85 18.15
CA ALA A 282 21.53 -8.37 18.70
C ALA A 282 21.93 -7.01 18.12
N VAL A 283 22.65 -6.26 18.94
CA VAL A 283 23.31 -5.01 18.60
C VAL A 283 24.81 -5.20 18.84
N ALA A 284 25.64 -4.69 17.94
CA ALA A 284 27.08 -4.83 18.04
C ALA A 284 27.82 -3.64 17.37
N VAL A 285 29.14 -3.74 17.25
CA VAL A 285 29.94 -2.68 16.60
C VAL A 285 29.78 -2.66 15.09
N ASP A 286 29.44 -3.80 14.49
CA ASP A 286 29.11 -3.94 13.08
C ASP A 286 28.01 -5.01 12.87
N ILE A 287 27.45 -5.09 11.65
CA ILE A 287 26.37 -6.02 11.35
C ILE A 287 26.82 -7.48 11.31
N GLY A 288 28.09 -7.75 11.03
CA GLY A 288 28.65 -9.10 11.03
C GLY A 288 28.68 -9.69 12.45
N GLU A 289 29.15 -8.91 13.43
CA GLU A 289 29.09 -9.29 14.84
C GLU A 289 27.64 -9.37 15.34
N ALA A 290 26.79 -8.41 14.94
CA ALA A 290 25.38 -8.44 15.29
C ALA A 290 24.70 -9.72 14.78
N TYR A 291 24.98 -10.15 13.54
CA TYR A 291 24.49 -11.41 13.00
C TYR A 291 25.00 -12.61 13.79
N ASP A 292 26.31 -12.66 14.11
CA ASP A 292 26.90 -13.75 14.88
C ASP A 292 26.25 -13.91 16.27
N LYS A 293 25.96 -12.79 16.94
CA LYS A 293 25.27 -12.77 18.24
C LYS A 293 23.81 -13.21 18.10
N ALA A 294 23.07 -12.65 17.15
CA ALA A 294 21.66 -12.99 16.92
C ALA A 294 21.48 -14.47 16.58
N PHE A 295 22.35 -15.02 15.72
CA PHE A 295 22.31 -16.43 15.37
C PHE A 295 22.55 -17.37 16.57
N LYS A 296 23.44 -16.99 17.48
CA LYS A 296 23.75 -17.79 18.70
C LYS A 296 22.57 -17.93 19.65
N THR A 297 21.57 -17.06 19.59
CA THR A 297 20.38 -17.14 20.44
C THR A 297 19.64 -18.46 20.24
N ASP A 298 19.34 -18.82 18.99
CA ASP A 298 18.65 -20.05 18.63
C ASP A 298 19.02 -20.46 17.18
N PRO A 299 20.15 -21.17 17.00
CA PRO A 299 20.58 -21.59 15.68
C PRO A 299 19.58 -22.52 14.97
N THR A 300 18.79 -23.28 15.76
CA THR A 300 17.80 -24.21 15.21
C THR A 300 16.63 -23.45 14.59
N SER A 301 16.09 -22.47 15.29
CA SER A 301 14.99 -21.65 14.78
C SER A 301 15.45 -20.67 13.67
N ALA A 302 16.71 -20.25 13.68
CA ALA A 302 17.28 -19.40 12.64
C ALA A 302 17.32 -20.06 11.27
N PHE A 303 17.33 -21.39 11.20
CA PHE A 303 17.31 -22.13 9.94
C PHE A 303 16.02 -21.88 9.15
N GLY A 304 16.16 -21.38 7.91
CA GLY A 304 15.02 -20.97 7.07
C GLY A 304 14.29 -19.72 7.57
N GLY A 305 14.95 -18.93 8.40
CA GLY A 305 14.44 -17.66 8.91
C GLY A 305 14.64 -16.48 7.96
N ILE A 306 14.18 -15.34 8.42
CA ILE A 306 14.31 -14.03 7.78
C ILE A 306 15.36 -13.24 8.58
N ILE A 307 16.28 -12.57 7.90
CA ILE A 307 17.33 -11.78 8.54
C ILE A 307 17.22 -10.33 8.10
N ALA A 308 17.07 -9.43 9.06
CA ALA A 308 16.99 -7.99 8.81
C ALA A 308 18.18 -7.25 9.47
N PHE A 309 18.68 -6.23 8.77
CA PHE A 309 19.72 -5.33 9.23
C PHE A 309 19.27 -3.87 9.15
N ASN A 310 19.83 -3.03 10.02
CA ASN A 310 19.61 -1.58 9.98
C ASN A 310 20.81 -0.80 9.38
N ARG A 311 21.73 -1.50 8.75
CA ARG A 311 22.89 -0.95 8.02
C ARG A 311 23.01 -1.67 6.67
N PRO A 312 23.78 -1.10 5.72
CA PRO A 312 24.07 -1.77 4.46
C PRO A 312 24.59 -3.19 4.65
N LEU A 313 24.09 -4.14 3.86
CA LEU A 313 24.61 -5.50 3.85
C LEU A 313 25.93 -5.53 3.08
N ASP A 314 27.02 -5.87 3.75
CA ASP A 314 28.33 -6.06 3.15
C ASP A 314 28.57 -7.52 2.71
N ALA A 315 29.58 -7.72 1.85
CA ALA A 315 29.91 -9.03 1.29
C ALA A 315 30.38 -10.04 2.36
N LYS A 316 31.09 -9.58 3.38
CA LYS A 316 31.56 -10.44 4.47
C LYS A 316 30.42 -11.03 5.26
N THR A 317 29.47 -10.18 5.63
CA THR A 317 28.27 -10.60 6.37
C THR A 317 27.38 -11.48 5.49
N ALA A 318 27.16 -11.10 4.23
CA ALA A 318 26.42 -11.92 3.28
C ALA A 318 27.01 -13.33 3.15
N LYS A 319 28.34 -13.44 3.02
CA LYS A 319 29.04 -14.71 2.95
C LYS A 319 28.87 -15.53 4.23
N ALA A 320 29.03 -14.91 5.40
CA ALA A 320 28.82 -15.58 6.67
C ALA A 320 27.42 -16.18 6.79
N ILE A 321 26.38 -15.49 6.30
CA ILE A 321 25.01 -15.97 6.33
C ILE A 321 24.84 -17.19 5.41
N ILE A 322 25.21 -17.08 4.14
CA ILE A 322 24.93 -18.13 3.14
C ILE A 322 25.78 -19.40 3.37
N ASP A 323 26.94 -19.27 4.01
CA ASP A 323 27.79 -20.41 4.37
C ASP A 323 27.27 -21.14 5.63
N ARG A 324 26.63 -20.42 6.55
CA ARG A 324 26.25 -20.93 7.87
C ARG A 324 24.85 -21.54 7.89
N GLN A 325 23.88 -20.95 7.23
CA GLN A 325 22.49 -21.35 7.35
C GLN A 325 21.73 -21.28 6.03
N PHE A 326 20.64 -22.05 5.96
CA PHE A 326 19.58 -21.77 5.00
C PHE A 326 18.82 -20.52 5.45
N VAL A 327 18.65 -19.55 4.54
CA VAL A 327 17.94 -18.29 4.76
C VAL A 327 16.90 -18.11 3.65
N GLU A 328 15.71 -17.69 4.02
CA GLU A 328 14.63 -17.42 3.07
C GLU A 328 14.70 -16.01 2.48
N VAL A 329 14.91 -15.02 3.34
CA VAL A 329 14.97 -13.60 2.97
C VAL A 329 16.05 -12.89 3.78
N ILE A 330 16.80 -12.02 3.11
CA ILE A 330 17.68 -11.03 3.74
C ILE A 330 17.15 -9.64 3.35
N VAL A 331 16.99 -8.77 4.35
CA VAL A 331 16.46 -7.42 4.20
C VAL A 331 17.41 -6.41 4.82
N ALA A 332 17.73 -5.34 4.08
CA ALA A 332 18.57 -4.25 4.56
C ALA A 332 18.23 -2.93 3.85
N PRO A 333 18.61 -1.76 4.41
CA PRO A 333 18.39 -0.48 3.75
C PRO A 333 19.08 -0.36 2.40
N SER A 334 20.27 -0.93 2.27
CA SER A 334 20.99 -1.07 1.01
C SER A 334 21.80 -2.36 0.99
N ILE A 335 22.16 -2.79 -0.20
CA ILE A 335 22.96 -4.01 -0.43
C ILE A 335 24.19 -3.61 -1.24
N ASP A 336 25.38 -3.85 -0.73
CA ASP A 336 26.61 -3.53 -1.44
C ASP A 336 26.74 -4.40 -2.71
N ALA A 337 27.36 -3.88 -3.75
CA ALA A 337 27.45 -4.56 -5.04
C ALA A 337 28.12 -5.94 -4.94
N ASP A 338 29.20 -6.04 -4.15
CA ASP A 338 29.91 -7.29 -3.88
C ASP A 338 29.09 -8.25 -3.00
N ALA A 339 28.23 -7.75 -2.12
CA ALA A 339 27.27 -8.59 -1.38
C ALA A 339 26.22 -9.21 -2.29
N ILE A 340 25.77 -8.50 -3.33
CA ILE A 340 24.86 -9.04 -4.36
C ILE A 340 25.53 -10.21 -5.09
N GLU A 341 26.80 -10.07 -5.47
CA GLU A 341 27.57 -11.13 -6.11
C GLU A 341 27.69 -12.37 -5.20
N VAL A 342 27.93 -12.17 -3.93
CA VAL A 342 28.01 -13.25 -2.93
C VAL A 342 26.69 -13.98 -2.79
N THR A 343 25.59 -13.25 -2.65
CA THR A 343 24.25 -13.86 -2.49
C THR A 343 23.77 -14.58 -3.74
N ALA A 344 24.27 -14.20 -4.92
CA ALA A 344 23.94 -14.84 -6.20
C ALA A 344 24.31 -16.34 -6.25
N ALA A 345 25.25 -16.79 -5.39
CA ALA A 345 25.57 -18.22 -5.24
C ALA A 345 24.38 -19.06 -4.74
N LYS A 346 23.40 -18.44 -4.08
CA LYS A 346 22.17 -19.05 -3.57
C LYS A 346 20.94 -18.39 -4.24
N LYS A 347 20.71 -18.70 -5.50
CA LYS A 347 19.69 -18.06 -6.38
C LYS A 347 18.27 -17.96 -5.79
N ASN A 348 17.92 -18.86 -4.88
CA ASN A 348 16.59 -18.90 -4.28
C ASN A 348 16.41 -17.95 -3.09
N VAL A 349 17.50 -17.46 -2.49
CA VAL A 349 17.46 -16.50 -1.39
C VAL A 349 16.93 -15.18 -1.91
N ARG A 350 15.94 -14.64 -1.24
CA ARG A 350 15.35 -13.34 -1.57
C ARG A 350 16.16 -12.26 -0.89
N VAL A 351 16.57 -11.26 -1.65
CA VAL A 351 17.34 -10.12 -1.15
C VAL A 351 16.53 -8.87 -1.40
N LEU A 352 16.16 -8.20 -0.32
CA LEU A 352 15.30 -7.01 -0.33
C LEU A 352 16.08 -5.78 0.11
N GLN A 353 15.95 -4.71 -0.67
CA GLN A 353 16.50 -3.39 -0.36
C GLN A 353 15.36 -2.43 -0.11
N THR A 354 15.27 -1.88 1.10
CA THR A 354 14.16 -1.01 1.51
C THR A 354 14.40 0.46 1.19
N GLY A 355 15.64 0.87 0.99
CA GLY A 355 16.06 2.26 1.08
C GLY A 355 16.19 2.71 2.54
N ALA A 356 16.62 3.93 2.74
CA ALA A 356 16.70 4.54 4.06
C ALA A 356 15.31 4.82 4.63
N TRP A 357 15.20 4.84 5.95
CA TRP A 357 13.99 5.22 6.66
C TRP A 357 14.25 6.42 7.57
N PRO A 358 13.20 7.21 7.90
CA PRO A 358 13.29 8.30 8.87
C PRO A 358 13.72 7.80 10.26
N THR A 359 14.48 8.60 10.99
CA THR A 359 14.92 8.28 12.36
C THR A 359 13.73 8.12 13.31
N ALA A 360 12.68 8.94 13.12
CA ALA A 360 11.45 8.85 13.90
C ALA A 360 10.40 8.01 13.17
N ALA A 361 9.82 7.02 13.86
CA ALA A 361 8.70 6.28 13.35
C ALA A 361 7.47 7.18 13.19
N ALA A 362 6.79 7.08 12.06
CA ALA A 362 5.56 7.82 11.82
C ALA A 362 4.37 7.20 12.58
N PRO A 363 3.44 8.02 13.11
CA PRO A 363 2.17 7.53 13.61
C PRO A 363 1.42 6.76 12.53
N GLY A 364 0.74 5.69 12.93
CA GLY A 364 -0.04 4.85 12.03
C GLY A 364 -1.01 3.97 12.81
N PHE A 365 -1.65 3.06 12.09
CA PHE A 365 -2.55 2.08 12.68
C PHE A 365 -2.03 0.67 12.48
N ASP A 366 -2.20 -0.14 13.52
CA ASP A 366 -2.15 -1.59 13.47
C ASP A 366 -3.58 -2.12 13.59
N PHE A 367 -3.98 -3.06 12.74
CA PHE A 367 -5.32 -3.61 12.76
C PHE A 367 -5.33 -5.12 12.56
N LYS A 368 -6.27 -5.76 13.26
CA LYS A 368 -6.42 -7.20 13.23
C LYS A 368 -7.86 -7.58 12.89
N LYS A 369 -8.02 -8.39 11.84
CA LYS A 369 -9.32 -8.97 11.49
C LYS A 369 -9.77 -9.95 12.57
N VAL A 370 -11.00 -9.75 13.05
CA VAL A 370 -11.72 -10.70 13.89
C VAL A 370 -13.02 -11.11 13.22
N SER A 371 -13.66 -12.19 13.68
CA SER A 371 -14.94 -12.60 13.11
C SER A 371 -15.99 -11.51 13.32
N GLY A 372 -16.56 -11.02 12.22
CA GLY A 372 -17.56 -9.97 12.25
C GLY A 372 -17.04 -8.54 12.50
N GLY A 373 -15.73 -8.33 12.69
CA GLY A 373 -15.21 -7.01 13.01
C GLY A 373 -13.74 -6.80 12.71
N LEU A 374 -13.23 -5.64 13.11
CA LEU A 374 -11.85 -5.24 13.01
C LEU A 374 -11.42 -4.58 14.32
N LEU A 375 -10.31 -5.03 14.88
CA LEU A 375 -9.61 -4.31 15.94
C LEU A 375 -8.62 -3.35 15.31
N VAL A 376 -8.63 -2.12 15.77
CA VAL A 376 -7.71 -1.07 15.32
C VAL A 376 -7.06 -0.43 16.54
N GLN A 377 -5.77 -0.21 16.50
CA GLN A 377 -5.00 0.47 17.53
C GLN A 377 -3.95 1.37 16.87
N ASN A 378 -3.46 2.34 17.61
CA ASN A 378 -2.31 3.13 17.16
C ASN A 378 -1.06 2.26 17.15
N THR A 379 -0.13 2.55 16.22
CA THR A 379 1.21 1.98 16.24
C THR A 379 1.86 2.25 17.59
N ASP A 380 2.47 1.23 18.19
CA ASP A 380 3.19 1.37 19.45
C ASP A 380 4.51 2.15 19.24
N LEU A 381 4.46 3.44 19.51
CA LEU A 381 5.61 4.36 19.47
C LEU A 381 6.24 4.55 20.85
N GLY A 382 5.77 3.83 21.87
CA GLY A 382 6.28 3.96 23.23
C GLY A 382 7.77 3.60 23.33
N VAL A 383 8.56 4.52 23.86
CA VAL A 383 9.97 4.35 24.17
C VAL A 383 10.15 4.59 25.66
N ILE A 384 10.94 3.73 26.31
CA ILE A 384 11.38 3.97 27.70
C ILE A 384 12.88 4.28 27.70
N THR A 385 13.26 5.12 28.65
CA THR A 385 14.64 5.50 28.92
C THR A 385 15.09 5.03 30.32
N ALA A 386 16.35 5.21 30.62
CA ALA A 386 16.86 4.86 31.95
C ALA A 386 16.16 5.66 33.08
N ASP A 387 15.69 6.88 32.79
CA ASP A 387 15.00 7.75 33.75
C ASP A 387 13.59 7.25 34.12
N ASP A 388 12.99 6.43 33.23
CA ASP A 388 11.68 5.82 33.48
C ASP A 388 11.78 4.59 34.39
N LEU A 389 12.99 4.09 34.63
CA LEU A 389 13.22 2.87 35.43
C LEU A 389 13.26 3.18 36.91
N LYS A 390 12.44 2.46 37.69
CA LYS A 390 12.44 2.57 39.15
C LYS A 390 12.99 1.28 39.80
N VAL A 391 14.04 1.44 40.57
CA VAL A 391 14.60 0.33 41.35
C VAL A 391 13.69 -0.01 42.51
N VAL A 392 13.08 -1.20 42.48
CA VAL A 392 12.18 -1.74 43.52
C VAL A 392 12.81 -2.89 44.30
N THR A 393 14.00 -3.33 43.94
CA THR A 393 14.75 -4.39 44.56
C THR A 393 15.77 -3.88 45.57
N LYS A 394 16.23 -4.72 46.49
CA LYS A 394 17.30 -4.36 47.48
C LYS A 394 18.65 -4.07 46.81
N LYS A 395 18.91 -4.73 45.67
CA LYS A 395 20.13 -4.57 44.91
C LYS A 395 19.82 -3.74 43.67
N ALA A 396 20.52 -2.60 43.47
CA ALA A 396 20.42 -1.82 42.29
C ALA A 396 21.13 -2.51 41.10
N PRO A 397 20.61 -2.34 39.85
CA PRO A 397 21.28 -2.81 38.66
C PRO A 397 22.55 -2.01 38.38
N THR A 398 23.52 -2.63 37.67
CA THR A 398 24.67 -1.89 37.11
C THR A 398 24.26 -1.15 35.84
N PRO A 399 25.08 -0.18 35.37
CA PRO A 399 24.82 0.51 34.11
C PRO A 399 24.66 -0.44 32.90
N GLU A 400 25.45 -1.49 32.84
CA GLU A 400 25.39 -2.52 31.79
C GLU A 400 24.09 -3.31 31.86
N GLN A 401 23.60 -3.63 33.06
CA GLN A 401 22.33 -4.29 33.26
C GLN A 401 21.15 -3.38 32.87
N ILE A 402 21.27 -2.07 33.08
CA ILE A 402 20.25 -1.09 32.61
C ILE A 402 20.22 -1.10 31.08
N GLN A 403 21.37 -1.10 30.41
CA GLN A 403 21.42 -1.19 28.94
C GLN A 403 20.77 -2.48 28.44
N ASP A 404 21.08 -3.63 29.04
CA ASP A 404 20.47 -4.91 28.68
C ASP A 404 18.95 -4.90 28.93
N MET A 405 18.48 -4.26 29.97
CA MET A 405 17.04 -4.13 30.24
C MET A 405 16.34 -3.26 29.19
N LEU A 406 16.92 -2.15 28.78
CA LEU A 406 16.37 -1.29 27.73
C LEU A 406 16.38 -2.00 26.36
N PHE A 407 17.44 -2.72 26.06
CA PHE A 407 17.51 -3.56 24.88
C PHE A 407 16.42 -4.64 24.88
N ALA A 408 16.25 -5.34 26.02
CA ALA A 408 15.21 -6.33 26.19
C ALA A 408 13.80 -5.75 26.03
N TRP A 409 13.56 -4.57 26.60
CA TRP A 409 12.29 -3.86 26.43
C TRP A 409 11.98 -3.57 24.98
N THR A 410 12.95 -3.04 24.23
CA THR A 410 12.81 -2.77 22.80
C THR A 410 12.49 -4.05 22.02
N GLY A 411 13.23 -5.12 22.26
CA GLY A 411 13.05 -6.39 21.54
C GLY A 411 11.74 -7.09 21.86
N VAL A 412 11.26 -7.02 23.11
CA VAL A 412 10.04 -7.75 23.53
C VAL A 412 8.76 -7.19 22.92
N LYS A 413 8.74 -5.94 22.50
CA LYS A 413 7.61 -5.35 21.75
C LYS A 413 7.24 -6.16 20.51
N TYR A 414 8.20 -6.82 19.89
CA TYR A 414 8.02 -7.59 18.65
C TYR A 414 7.81 -9.09 18.88
N VAL A 415 7.71 -9.51 20.12
CA VAL A 415 7.37 -10.90 20.49
C VAL A 415 5.90 -10.99 20.86
N LYS A 416 5.20 -11.99 20.32
CA LYS A 416 3.77 -12.18 20.61
C LYS A 416 3.54 -12.41 22.11
N SER A 417 2.54 -11.75 22.65
CA SER A 417 2.14 -11.85 24.07
C SER A 417 1.58 -13.27 24.39
N ASN A 418 1.87 -13.86 25.56
CA ASN A 418 2.71 -13.26 26.60
C ASN A 418 4.17 -13.52 26.29
N ALA A 419 4.97 -12.45 26.17
CA ALA A 419 6.34 -12.51 25.75
C ALA A 419 7.32 -12.49 26.92
N ILE A 420 8.41 -13.25 26.80
CA ILE A 420 9.55 -13.23 27.71
C ILE A 420 10.83 -13.24 26.88
N ILE A 421 11.72 -12.30 27.18
CA ILE A 421 13.04 -12.20 26.56
C ILE A 421 14.11 -12.26 27.67
N PHE A 422 15.15 -13.04 27.44
CA PHE A 422 16.38 -13.02 28.21
C PHE A 422 17.48 -12.38 27.40
N CYS A 423 18.15 -11.41 27.97
CA CYS A 423 19.20 -10.64 27.29
C CYS A 423 20.44 -10.50 28.15
N LYS A 424 21.60 -10.45 27.50
CA LYS A 424 22.88 -10.10 28.06
C LYS A 424 23.80 -9.58 26.96
N ASP A 425 24.61 -8.58 27.29
CA ASP A 425 25.61 -8.00 26.38
C ASP A 425 25.01 -7.55 25.03
N ASN A 426 23.84 -6.87 25.08
CA ASN A 426 23.08 -6.40 23.93
C ASN A 426 22.71 -7.51 22.92
N MET A 427 22.47 -8.71 23.40
CA MET A 427 21.94 -9.81 22.61
C MET A 427 20.91 -10.62 23.38
N THR A 428 19.98 -11.19 22.66
CA THR A 428 19.05 -12.18 23.24
C THR A 428 19.79 -13.48 23.54
N SER A 429 19.51 -14.07 24.68
CA SER A 429 19.95 -15.44 25.05
C SER A 429 18.79 -16.42 25.04
N GLY A 430 17.57 -15.93 24.95
CA GLY A 430 16.36 -16.72 24.81
C GLY A 430 15.14 -15.83 24.57
N VAL A 431 14.25 -16.28 23.69
CA VAL A 431 12.98 -15.60 23.34
C VAL A 431 11.86 -16.63 23.41
N GLY A 432 10.78 -16.27 24.06
CA GLY A 432 9.61 -17.15 24.16
C GLY A 432 8.31 -16.38 24.26
N ALA A 433 7.28 -16.94 23.62
CA ALA A 433 5.89 -16.53 23.76
C ALA A 433 5.16 -17.62 24.54
N PHE A 434 5.00 -17.47 25.86
CA PHE A 434 4.51 -18.53 26.73
C PHE A 434 3.26 -18.16 27.55
N SER A 435 2.50 -19.18 27.94
CA SER A 435 1.60 -19.11 29.06
C SER A 435 2.41 -19.22 30.38
N VAL A 436 2.35 -18.18 31.21
CA VAL A 436 3.28 -17.87 32.34
C VAL A 436 3.17 -18.81 33.52
N THR A 437 2.82 -20.06 33.40
CA THR A 437 2.65 -20.94 34.59
C THR A 437 3.90 -21.67 35.03
N THR A 438 5.05 -21.57 34.33
CA THR A 438 6.17 -22.49 34.59
C THR A 438 7.59 -21.88 34.68
N LEU A 439 7.77 -20.57 34.67
CA LEU A 439 9.13 -20.00 34.79
C LEU A 439 9.45 -19.56 36.23
N ARG A 440 10.19 -20.37 36.94
CA ARG A 440 10.96 -19.96 38.13
C ARG A 440 12.32 -19.46 37.65
N SER A 441 12.55 -18.17 37.52
CA SER A 441 13.86 -17.60 37.38
C SER A 441 13.96 -16.17 37.91
N SER A 442 15.14 -15.81 38.31
CA SER A 442 15.48 -14.67 39.16
C SER A 442 15.55 -13.30 38.50
N ALA A 443 15.10 -13.15 37.28
CA ALA A 443 15.04 -11.86 36.59
C ALA A 443 13.99 -11.89 35.47
N VAL A 444 12.72 -11.74 35.84
CA VAL A 444 11.64 -11.57 34.87
C VAL A 444 11.13 -10.14 34.96
N MET A 445 11.31 -9.35 33.93
CA MET A 445 10.58 -8.11 33.73
C MET A 445 9.36 -8.40 32.86
N THR A 446 8.17 -8.26 33.41
CA THR A 446 6.94 -8.28 32.62
C THR A 446 6.55 -6.85 32.24
N PRO A 447 5.94 -6.60 31.09
CA PRO A 447 5.46 -5.25 30.72
C PRO A 447 4.51 -4.61 31.72
N ARG A 448 3.96 -5.36 32.67
CA ARG A 448 3.04 -4.88 33.71
C ARG A 448 3.70 -4.39 34.99
N SER A 449 5.00 -4.52 35.12
CA SER A 449 5.72 -4.07 36.34
C SER A 449 6.30 -2.65 36.23
N VAL A 450 5.97 -1.93 35.19
CA VAL A 450 6.45 -0.56 34.91
C VAL A 450 5.33 0.51 35.02
N PHE A 451 4.13 0.15 35.52
CA PHE A 451 3.06 1.12 35.83
C PHE A 451 2.81 1.21 37.32
#